data_b94aa454ab6749afc71b1a8235516059
#
_entry.id   b94aa454ab6749afc71b1a8235516059
#
_cell.length_a   1.000
_cell.length_b   1.000
_cell.length_c   1.000
_cell.angle_alpha   90.00
_cell.angle_beta   90.00
_cell.angle_gamma   90.00
#
_symmetry.space_group_name_H-M   'P 1'
#
loop_
_entity.id
_entity.type
_entity.pdbx_description
1 polymer ?
#
loop_
_entity_poly.entity_id
_entity_poly.type
_entity_poly.pdbx_seq_one_letter_code
_entity_poly.pdbx_strand_id
1 'polypeptide(L)'
;MDAILIGPLALPAGTVVALITFSAAVLASIWWQWRGKPVEKWLWLITLAALAGARLAFVLRYPDQYSGLMAMADIRDGGWWWPGALAALPVFGLCLWRRPALRLALLSSTAAAMVAMGLSLTALHSMTPDATPLPEITLENLQGTPVPLKPLTQGPTLINLWATWCPPCRREMPILAEAQTRYPHVRFVLANQGETAQAVRDYLIQAELHFDLPLLDPQMALGHHAGNGGLPLTLLFDEDGNELARHFGPLSRASLHHFLTHHLDGPHP
;
A
#
# COMPACT_ATOMS: atom_id res chain seq x y z
N MET A 1 -5.01 3.50 1.51
CA MET A 1 -4.89 2.73 2.78
C MET A 1 -3.95 3.49 3.69
N ASP A 2 -4.48 3.94 4.80
CA ASP A 2 -3.72 4.75 5.75
C ASP A 2 -2.67 3.93 6.48
N ALA A 3 -1.58 4.56 6.88
CA ALA A 3 -0.62 3.96 7.78
C ALA A 3 -1.03 4.24 9.23
N ILE A 4 -0.84 3.25 10.07
CA ILE A 4 -1.05 3.38 11.52
C ILE A 4 0.32 3.64 12.15
N LEU A 5 0.42 4.74 12.90
CA LEU A 5 1.63 5.09 13.63
C LEU A 5 1.63 4.39 14.99
N ILE A 6 2.62 3.55 15.23
CA ILE A 6 2.88 2.92 16.54
C ILE A 6 4.25 3.39 17.02
N GLY A 7 4.26 4.51 17.76
CA GLY A 7 5.51 5.17 18.12
C GLY A 7 6.28 5.64 16.86
N PRO A 8 7.56 5.25 16.70
CA PRO A 8 8.35 5.63 15.52
C PRO A 8 8.07 4.77 14.27
N LEU A 9 7.20 3.76 14.38
CA LEU A 9 6.89 2.82 13.29
C LEU A 9 5.59 3.23 12.59
N ALA A 10 5.67 3.46 11.28
CA ALA A 10 4.51 3.60 10.41
C ALA A 10 4.25 2.25 9.71
N LEU A 11 3.11 1.64 9.95
CA LEU A 11 2.70 0.38 9.33
C LEU A 11 1.48 0.60 8.44
N PRO A 12 1.45 0.02 7.23
CA PRO A 12 0.23 0.02 6.42
C PRO A 12 -0.94 -0.58 7.21
N ALA A 13 -2.10 0.06 7.18
CA ALA A 13 -3.28 -0.38 7.92
C ALA A 13 -3.64 -1.85 7.61
N GLY A 14 -3.52 -2.26 6.35
CA GLY A 14 -3.72 -3.66 5.94
C GLY A 14 -2.78 -4.63 6.65
N THR A 15 -1.51 -4.23 6.91
CA THR A 15 -0.55 -5.04 7.66
C THR A 15 -0.98 -5.21 9.12
N VAL A 16 -1.49 -4.15 9.74
CA VAL A 16 -1.98 -4.21 11.13
C VAL A 16 -3.20 -5.13 11.23
N VAL A 17 -4.15 -5.02 10.30
CA VAL A 17 -5.31 -5.94 10.22
C VAL A 17 -4.84 -7.38 10.05
N ALA A 18 -3.89 -7.64 9.15
CA ALA A 18 -3.35 -8.98 8.93
C ALA A 18 -2.68 -9.54 10.19
N LEU A 19 -1.90 -8.72 10.91
CA LEU A 19 -1.26 -9.12 12.17
C LEU A 19 -2.28 -9.45 13.26
N ILE A 20 -3.32 -8.63 13.43
CA ILE A 20 -4.39 -8.87 14.42
C ILE A 20 -5.14 -10.16 14.07
N THR A 21 -5.52 -10.32 12.80
CA THR A 21 -6.22 -11.51 12.28
C THR A 21 -5.41 -12.78 12.51
N PHE A 22 -4.13 -12.76 12.17
CA PHE A 22 -3.23 -13.89 12.36
C PHE A 22 -3.01 -14.20 13.84
N SER A 23 -2.81 -13.17 14.68
CA SER A 23 -2.66 -13.35 16.13
C SER A 23 -3.90 -14.00 16.76
N ALA A 24 -5.10 -13.61 16.35
CA ALA A 24 -6.33 -14.24 16.83
C ALA A 24 -6.41 -15.73 16.45
N ALA A 25 -6.02 -16.08 15.21
CA ALA A 25 -5.95 -17.49 14.79
C ALA A 25 -4.94 -18.29 15.60
N VAL A 26 -3.74 -17.72 15.87
CA VAL A 26 -2.68 -18.37 16.66
C VAL A 26 -3.13 -18.56 18.10
N LEU A 27 -3.71 -17.56 18.75
CA LEU A 27 -4.21 -17.68 20.12
C LEU A 27 -5.29 -18.76 20.24
N ALA A 28 -6.22 -18.81 19.30
CA ALA A 28 -7.23 -19.85 19.25
C ALA A 28 -6.59 -21.25 19.04
N SER A 29 -5.54 -21.36 18.22
CA SER A 29 -4.82 -22.61 17.99
C SER A 29 -4.08 -23.11 19.24
N ILE A 30 -3.46 -22.20 20.00
CA ILE A 30 -2.78 -22.52 21.27
C ILE A 30 -3.78 -23.10 22.28
N TRP A 31 -4.96 -22.48 22.40
CA TRP A 31 -6.04 -22.99 23.27
C TRP A 31 -6.47 -24.43 22.91
N TRP A 32 -6.58 -24.75 21.60
CA TRP A 32 -6.89 -26.07 21.11
C TRP A 32 -5.72 -27.07 21.30
N GLN A 33 -4.48 -26.59 21.20
CA GLN A 33 -3.30 -27.42 21.49
C GLN A 33 -3.28 -27.90 22.94
N TRP A 34 -3.63 -27.04 23.90
CA TRP A 34 -3.77 -27.45 25.31
C TRP A 34 -4.86 -28.49 25.53
N ARG A 35 -5.84 -28.57 24.64
CA ARG A 35 -6.90 -29.58 24.61
C ARG A 35 -6.53 -30.84 23.80
N GLY A 36 -5.28 -31.00 23.42
CA GLY A 36 -4.79 -32.15 22.66
C GLY A 36 -5.17 -32.18 21.19
N LYS A 37 -5.56 -31.02 20.62
CA LYS A 37 -5.94 -30.88 19.20
C LYS A 37 -5.02 -29.89 18.48
N PRO A 38 -3.80 -30.28 18.06
CA PRO A 38 -2.84 -29.39 17.41
C PRO A 38 -3.29 -29.06 15.97
N VAL A 39 -3.72 -27.82 15.77
CA VAL A 39 -4.16 -27.32 14.44
C VAL A 39 -3.18 -26.34 13.79
N GLU A 40 -2.14 -25.93 14.51
CA GLU A 40 -1.21 -24.88 14.12
C GLU A 40 -0.64 -25.08 12.70
N LYS A 41 -0.10 -26.27 12.39
CA LYS A 41 0.47 -26.58 11.06
C LYS A 41 -0.55 -26.44 9.92
N TRP A 42 -1.82 -26.70 10.18
CA TRP A 42 -2.87 -26.59 9.21
C TRP A 42 -3.27 -25.14 8.97
N LEU A 43 -3.29 -24.31 10.03
CA LEU A 43 -3.50 -22.88 9.93
C LEU A 43 -2.37 -22.22 9.13
N TRP A 44 -1.10 -22.59 9.39
CA TRP A 44 0.02 -22.14 8.58
C TRP A 44 -0.15 -22.50 7.10
N LEU A 45 -0.52 -23.74 6.80
CA LEU A 45 -0.71 -24.21 5.43
C LEU A 45 -1.82 -23.42 4.71
N ILE A 46 -2.95 -23.18 5.40
CA ILE A 46 -4.08 -22.40 4.89
C ILE A 46 -3.65 -20.95 4.65
N THR A 47 -2.96 -20.33 5.60
CA THR A 47 -2.45 -18.95 5.50
C THR A 47 -1.47 -18.81 4.33
N LEU A 48 -0.51 -19.72 4.21
CA LEU A 48 0.45 -19.72 3.10
C LEU A 48 -0.25 -19.90 1.73
N ALA A 49 -1.25 -20.78 1.66
CA ALA A 49 -2.03 -20.96 0.43
C ALA A 49 -2.82 -19.69 0.08
N ALA A 50 -3.39 -18.99 1.08
CA ALA A 50 -4.10 -17.73 0.86
C ALA A 50 -3.16 -16.63 0.36
N LEU A 51 -2.00 -16.47 1.00
CA LEU A 51 -1.00 -15.47 0.61
C LEU A 51 -0.43 -15.78 -0.79
N ALA A 52 -0.03 -17.03 -1.04
CA ALA A 52 0.48 -17.44 -2.36
C ALA A 52 -0.57 -17.23 -3.44
N GLY A 53 -1.83 -17.58 -3.18
CA GLY A 53 -2.95 -17.36 -4.11
C GLY A 53 -3.20 -15.89 -4.39
N ALA A 54 -3.21 -15.04 -3.36
CA ALA A 54 -3.40 -13.60 -3.52
C ALA A 54 -2.26 -12.96 -4.34
N ARG A 55 -1.00 -13.35 -4.09
CA ARG A 55 0.15 -12.87 -4.84
C ARG A 55 0.14 -13.38 -6.28
N LEU A 56 -0.05 -14.68 -6.48
CA LEU A 56 -0.10 -15.27 -7.82
C LEU A 56 -1.21 -14.66 -8.67
N ALA A 57 -2.38 -14.46 -8.10
CA ALA A 57 -3.51 -13.84 -8.79
C ALA A 57 -3.19 -12.38 -9.20
N PHE A 58 -2.47 -11.61 -8.37
CA PHE A 58 -2.02 -10.28 -8.73
C PHE A 58 -0.99 -10.31 -9.88
N VAL A 59 0.00 -11.19 -9.81
CA VAL A 59 1.02 -11.36 -10.86
C VAL A 59 0.37 -11.76 -12.19
N LEU A 60 -0.57 -12.72 -12.17
CA LEU A 60 -1.29 -13.16 -13.37
C LEU A 60 -2.21 -12.09 -13.96
N ARG A 61 -2.64 -11.13 -13.16
CA ARG A 61 -3.46 -10.00 -13.63
C ARG A 61 -2.62 -8.94 -14.37
N TYR A 62 -1.34 -8.80 -14.02
CA TYR A 62 -0.46 -7.76 -14.56
C TYR A 62 0.89 -8.35 -15.04
N PRO A 63 0.89 -9.38 -15.90
CA PRO A 63 2.12 -10.10 -16.27
C PRO A 63 3.13 -9.19 -16.98
N ASP A 64 2.64 -8.22 -17.78
CA ASP A 64 3.47 -7.31 -18.58
C ASP A 64 4.20 -6.23 -17.75
N GLN A 65 3.85 -6.11 -16.45
CA GLN A 65 4.46 -5.12 -15.57
C GLN A 65 5.71 -5.67 -14.83
N TYR A 66 6.04 -6.96 -15.03
CA TYR A 66 7.16 -7.60 -14.36
C TYR A 66 8.31 -7.88 -15.33
N SER A 67 9.53 -7.48 -14.96
CA SER A 67 10.74 -7.71 -15.76
C SER A 67 11.36 -9.10 -15.59
N GLY A 68 10.77 -9.97 -14.76
CA GLY A 68 11.26 -11.32 -14.51
C GLY A 68 10.79 -11.93 -13.20
N LEU A 69 11.18 -13.19 -12.96
CA LEU A 69 10.73 -13.99 -11.81
C LEU A 69 11.07 -13.36 -10.46
N MET A 70 12.23 -12.69 -10.34
CA MET A 70 12.62 -12.00 -9.11
C MET A 70 11.69 -10.84 -8.78
N ALA A 71 11.27 -10.08 -9.79
CA ALA A 71 10.30 -8.99 -9.62
C ALA A 71 8.92 -9.52 -9.23
N MET A 72 8.51 -10.68 -9.78
CA MET A 72 7.25 -11.35 -9.41
C MET A 72 7.26 -11.86 -7.96
N ALA A 73 8.41 -12.27 -7.45
CA ALA A 73 8.59 -12.77 -6.08
C ALA A 73 8.73 -11.66 -5.03
N ASP A 74 9.03 -10.42 -5.43
CA ASP A 74 9.16 -9.29 -4.52
C ASP A 74 7.80 -8.85 -3.98
N ILE A 75 7.55 -9.11 -2.70
CA ILE A 75 6.28 -8.81 -2.03
C ILE A 75 6.24 -7.42 -1.37
N ARG A 76 7.33 -6.65 -1.45
CA ARG A 76 7.46 -5.35 -0.76
C ARG A 76 6.68 -4.23 -1.43
N ASP A 77 6.20 -4.45 -2.63
CA ASP A 77 5.43 -3.51 -3.44
C ASP A 77 3.93 -3.43 -3.10
N GLY A 78 3.47 -4.22 -2.10
CA GLY A 78 2.06 -4.25 -1.71
C GLY A 78 1.13 -4.86 -2.76
N GLY A 79 1.65 -5.46 -3.83
CA GLY A 79 0.86 -6.06 -4.91
C GLY A 79 0.16 -7.36 -4.50
N TRP A 80 -1.02 -7.23 -3.93
CA TRP A 80 -1.88 -8.33 -3.49
C TRP A 80 -3.29 -8.19 -4.08
N TRP A 81 -3.80 -9.26 -4.68
CA TRP A 81 -5.20 -9.33 -5.12
C TRP A 81 -5.96 -10.31 -4.21
N TRP A 82 -6.64 -9.76 -3.23
CA TRP A 82 -7.29 -10.53 -2.16
C TRP A 82 -8.27 -11.61 -2.61
N PRO A 83 -9.04 -11.48 -3.72
CA PRO A 83 -9.83 -12.61 -4.23
C PRO A 83 -8.99 -13.86 -4.51
N GLY A 84 -7.70 -13.72 -4.84
CA GLY A 84 -6.80 -14.86 -5.00
C GLY A 84 -6.59 -15.68 -3.71
N ALA A 85 -6.85 -15.09 -2.53
CA ALA A 85 -6.81 -15.82 -1.26
C ALA A 85 -7.86 -16.96 -1.18
N LEU A 86 -8.87 -16.94 -2.02
CA LEU A 86 -9.83 -18.04 -2.17
C LEU A 86 -9.16 -19.37 -2.55
N ALA A 87 -7.93 -19.34 -3.08
CA ALA A 87 -7.10 -20.54 -3.29
C ALA A 87 -6.86 -21.35 -2.01
N ALA A 88 -7.02 -20.75 -0.83
CA ALA A 88 -6.97 -21.46 0.44
C ALA A 88 -8.19 -22.36 0.71
N LEU A 89 -9.34 -22.11 0.07
CA LEU A 89 -10.58 -22.88 0.32
C LEU A 89 -10.45 -24.38 0.00
N PRO A 90 -9.84 -24.81 -1.12
CA PRO A 90 -9.60 -26.23 -1.37
C PRO A 90 -8.73 -26.88 -0.31
N VAL A 91 -7.69 -26.16 0.15
CA VAL A 91 -6.78 -26.63 1.21
C VAL A 91 -7.55 -26.79 2.53
N PHE A 92 -8.36 -25.79 2.89
CA PHE A 92 -9.22 -25.82 4.08
C PHE A 92 -10.22 -26.98 4.03
N GLY A 93 -10.93 -27.14 2.91
CA GLY A 93 -11.89 -28.21 2.68
C GLY A 93 -11.23 -29.60 2.79
N LEU A 94 -10.04 -29.76 2.20
CA LEU A 94 -9.27 -31.01 2.28
C LEU A 94 -8.86 -31.32 3.74
N CYS A 95 -8.46 -30.29 4.49
CA CYS A 95 -8.14 -30.45 5.92
C CYS A 95 -9.38 -30.91 6.72
N LEU A 96 -10.53 -30.28 6.50
CA LEU A 96 -11.78 -30.67 7.15
C LEU A 96 -12.20 -32.11 6.78
N TRP A 97 -12.00 -32.50 5.53
CA TRP A 97 -12.35 -33.85 5.07
C TRP A 97 -11.43 -34.92 5.66
N ARG A 98 -10.09 -34.72 5.59
CA ARG A 98 -9.10 -35.71 6.03
C ARG A 98 -8.90 -35.77 7.54
N ARG A 99 -9.29 -34.74 8.29
CA ARG A 99 -9.06 -34.61 9.74
C ARG A 99 -10.33 -34.29 10.52
N PRO A 100 -11.32 -35.21 10.54
CA PRO A 100 -12.61 -34.95 11.19
C PRO A 100 -12.49 -34.61 12.68
N ALA A 101 -11.50 -35.18 13.39
CA ALA A 101 -11.24 -34.86 14.79
C ALA A 101 -10.80 -33.41 15.06
N LEU A 102 -10.28 -32.71 14.04
CA LEU A 102 -9.82 -31.33 14.13
C LEU A 102 -10.83 -30.31 13.57
N ARG A 103 -11.97 -30.75 13.03
CA ARG A 103 -12.95 -29.85 12.38
C ARG A 103 -13.36 -28.69 13.26
N LEU A 104 -13.78 -28.97 14.50
CA LEU A 104 -14.23 -27.91 15.42
C LEU A 104 -13.10 -26.93 15.75
N ALA A 105 -11.89 -27.44 15.92
CA ALA A 105 -10.73 -26.62 16.24
C ALA A 105 -10.34 -25.72 15.04
N LEU A 106 -10.36 -26.25 13.81
CA LEU A 106 -10.10 -25.49 12.60
C LEU A 106 -11.20 -24.44 12.36
N LEU A 107 -12.47 -24.82 12.43
CA LEU A 107 -13.59 -23.92 12.23
C LEU A 107 -13.61 -22.79 13.25
N SER A 108 -13.39 -23.09 14.53
CA SER A 108 -13.38 -22.03 15.57
C SER A 108 -12.16 -21.11 15.48
N SER A 109 -10.97 -21.62 15.11
CA SER A 109 -9.78 -20.79 14.93
C SER A 109 -9.92 -19.87 13.71
N THR A 110 -10.49 -20.36 12.60
CA THR A 110 -10.77 -19.52 11.43
C THR A 110 -11.90 -18.54 11.70
N ALA A 111 -12.94 -18.92 12.45
CA ALA A 111 -14.00 -17.99 12.87
C ALA A 111 -13.45 -16.87 13.76
N ALA A 112 -12.56 -17.17 14.70
CA ALA A 112 -11.90 -16.15 15.53
C ALA A 112 -11.08 -15.17 14.67
N ALA A 113 -10.36 -15.67 13.67
CA ALA A 113 -9.64 -14.83 12.72
C ALA A 113 -10.58 -13.93 11.91
N MET A 114 -11.70 -14.47 11.40
CA MET A 114 -12.69 -13.68 10.64
C MET A 114 -13.37 -12.61 11.48
N VAL A 115 -13.70 -12.92 12.74
CA VAL A 115 -14.25 -11.92 13.69
C VAL A 115 -13.23 -10.84 13.96
N ALA A 116 -11.98 -11.19 14.25
CA ALA A 116 -10.91 -10.21 14.47
C ALA A 116 -10.67 -9.32 13.25
N MET A 117 -10.70 -9.89 12.04
CA MET A 117 -10.61 -9.15 10.78
C MET A 117 -11.78 -8.19 10.61
N GLY A 118 -13.03 -8.66 10.81
CA GLY A 118 -14.22 -7.82 10.70
C GLY A 118 -14.20 -6.65 11.68
N LEU A 119 -13.85 -6.91 12.95
CA LEU A 119 -13.72 -5.85 13.96
C LEU A 119 -12.60 -4.86 13.62
N SER A 120 -11.47 -5.33 13.11
CA SER A 120 -10.36 -4.45 12.70
C SER A 120 -10.73 -3.58 11.50
N LEU A 121 -11.42 -4.14 10.50
CA LEU A 121 -11.87 -3.40 9.33
C LEU A 121 -12.95 -2.36 9.68
N THR A 122 -13.90 -2.69 10.56
CA THR A 122 -14.91 -1.73 11.03
C THR A 122 -14.30 -0.61 11.86
N ALA A 123 -13.34 -0.94 12.74
CA ALA A 123 -12.60 0.06 13.51
C ALA A 123 -11.81 0.99 12.58
N LEU A 124 -11.12 0.44 11.58
CA LEU A 124 -10.40 1.23 10.58
C LEU A 124 -11.34 2.15 9.81
N HIS A 125 -12.46 1.63 9.33
CA HIS A 125 -13.45 2.44 8.60
C HIS A 125 -13.99 3.61 9.44
N SER A 126 -14.24 3.39 10.73
CA SER A 126 -14.68 4.44 11.63
C SER A 126 -13.60 5.47 12.00
N MET A 127 -12.32 5.14 11.81
CA MET A 127 -11.18 6.02 12.09
C MET A 127 -10.63 6.72 10.83
N THR A 128 -11.06 6.29 9.63
CA THR A 128 -10.66 6.96 8.38
C THR A 128 -11.43 8.28 8.27
N PRO A 129 -10.76 9.43 8.23
CA PRO A 129 -11.45 10.71 7.96
C PRO A 129 -12.07 10.65 6.56
N ASP A 130 -13.17 11.35 6.39
CA ASP A 130 -13.72 11.62 5.04
C ASP A 130 -12.64 12.25 4.16
N ALA A 131 -12.76 12.05 2.84
CA ALA A 131 -11.82 12.55 1.86
C ALA A 131 -11.47 14.03 2.15
N THR A 132 -10.22 14.26 2.53
CA THR A 132 -9.76 15.58 2.91
C THR A 132 -9.40 16.34 1.63
N PRO A 133 -10.05 17.47 1.33
CA PRO A 133 -9.67 18.28 0.17
C PRO A 133 -8.22 18.71 0.30
N LEU A 134 -7.53 18.83 -0.84
CA LEU A 134 -6.15 19.30 -0.88
C LEU A 134 -6.06 20.66 -0.16
N PRO A 135 -5.19 20.78 0.83
CA PRO A 135 -5.03 22.03 1.57
C PRO A 135 -4.45 23.13 0.66
N GLU A 136 -4.67 24.38 1.04
CA GLU A 136 -4.03 25.52 0.38
C GLU A 136 -2.54 25.59 0.76
N ILE A 137 -1.78 24.57 0.33
CA ILE A 137 -0.33 24.48 0.53
C ILE A 137 0.37 25.04 -0.71
N THR A 138 1.41 25.82 -0.45
CA THR A 138 2.34 26.30 -1.48
C THR A 138 3.68 25.62 -1.24
N LEU A 139 4.15 24.90 -2.25
CA LEU A 139 5.48 24.30 -2.30
C LEU A 139 6.43 25.24 -3.06
N GLU A 140 7.69 24.84 -3.20
CA GLU A 140 8.68 25.57 -3.98
C GLU A 140 9.20 24.71 -5.13
N ASN A 141 9.44 25.32 -6.29
CA ASN A 141 10.22 24.63 -7.33
C ASN A 141 11.72 24.63 -6.97
N LEU A 142 12.53 23.92 -7.77
CA LEU A 142 13.97 23.85 -7.54
C LEU A 142 14.71 25.21 -7.66
N GLN A 143 14.05 26.23 -8.21
CA GLN A 143 14.56 27.60 -8.31
C GLN A 143 14.13 28.49 -7.14
N GLY A 144 13.36 27.95 -6.18
CA GLY A 144 12.82 28.69 -5.03
C GLY A 144 11.56 29.51 -5.35
N THR A 145 10.94 29.28 -6.50
CA THR A 145 9.67 29.96 -6.85
C THR A 145 8.51 29.26 -6.16
N PRO A 146 7.62 29.99 -5.48
CA PRO A 146 6.41 29.41 -4.87
C PRO A 146 5.46 28.82 -5.92
N VAL A 147 4.96 27.60 -5.65
CA VAL A 147 4.04 26.84 -6.50
C VAL A 147 2.84 26.41 -5.66
N PRO A 148 1.67 27.06 -5.80
CA PRO A 148 0.45 26.62 -5.14
C PRO A 148 0.02 25.24 -5.66
N LEU A 149 -0.33 24.32 -4.76
CA LEU A 149 -0.73 22.95 -5.15
C LEU A 149 -2.12 22.89 -5.77
N LYS A 150 -3.08 23.67 -5.24
CA LYS A 150 -4.49 23.62 -5.67
C LYS A 150 -4.70 23.80 -7.19
N PRO A 151 -4.01 24.71 -7.89
CA PRO A 151 -4.12 24.80 -9.35
C PRO A 151 -3.53 23.59 -10.10
N LEU A 152 -2.63 22.83 -9.47
CA LEU A 152 -2.05 21.65 -10.09
C LEU A 152 -3.01 20.45 -10.13
N THR A 153 -4.03 20.44 -9.28
CA THR A 153 -5.04 19.35 -9.23
C THR A 153 -6.25 19.61 -10.14
N GLN A 154 -6.12 20.48 -11.11
CA GLN A 154 -7.10 20.59 -12.21
C GLN A 154 -6.80 19.47 -13.24
N GLY A 155 -7.23 18.27 -12.94
CA GLY A 155 -6.97 17.05 -13.64
C GLY A 155 -6.38 15.97 -12.71
N PRO A 156 -6.45 14.68 -13.09
CA PRO A 156 -5.92 13.60 -12.26
C PRO A 156 -4.47 13.86 -11.88
N THR A 157 -4.19 13.92 -10.58
CA THR A 157 -2.86 14.30 -10.08
C THR A 157 -2.35 13.31 -9.04
N LEU A 158 -1.18 12.75 -9.29
CA LEU A 158 -0.44 11.92 -8.35
C LEU A 158 0.62 12.79 -7.67
N ILE A 159 0.56 12.90 -6.36
CA ILE A 159 1.56 13.60 -5.55
C ILE A 159 2.32 12.54 -4.74
N ASN A 160 3.62 12.43 -4.99
CA ASN A 160 4.50 11.52 -4.26
C ASN A 160 5.39 12.31 -3.29
N LEU A 161 5.29 11.98 -2.00
CA LEU A 161 6.12 12.51 -0.92
C LEU A 161 7.35 11.62 -0.77
N TRP A 162 8.52 12.19 -0.92
CA TRP A 162 9.77 11.43 -0.94
C TRP A 162 10.96 12.21 -0.36
N ALA A 163 12.09 11.51 -0.17
CA ALA A 163 13.37 12.15 0.18
C ALA A 163 14.55 11.38 -0.41
N THR A 164 15.68 12.08 -0.64
CA THR A 164 16.90 11.48 -1.21
C THR A 164 17.55 10.46 -0.29
N TRP A 165 17.42 10.64 1.02
CA TRP A 165 17.93 9.74 2.07
C TRP A 165 17.02 8.53 2.34
N CYS A 166 15.83 8.46 1.73
CA CYS A 166 14.84 7.41 1.94
C CYS A 166 15.08 6.22 0.97
N PRO A 167 15.60 5.05 1.40
CA PRO A 167 15.92 3.96 0.48
C PRO A 167 14.72 3.39 -0.28
N PRO A 168 13.51 3.22 0.31
CA PRO A 168 12.34 2.79 -0.47
C PRO A 168 11.91 3.82 -1.50
N CYS A 169 11.98 5.15 -1.20
CA CYS A 169 11.69 6.20 -2.16
C CYS A 169 12.61 6.12 -3.39
N ARG A 170 13.91 5.98 -3.16
CA ARG A 170 14.91 5.87 -4.25
C ARG A 170 14.63 4.71 -5.20
N ARG A 171 14.05 3.61 -4.72
CA ARG A 171 13.70 2.46 -5.56
C ARG A 171 12.52 2.72 -6.47
N GLU A 172 11.55 3.54 -6.05
CA GLU A 172 10.37 3.84 -6.86
C GLU A 172 10.57 5.01 -7.83
N MET A 173 11.54 5.91 -7.58
CA MET A 173 11.77 7.09 -8.43
C MET A 173 11.92 6.77 -9.93
N PRO A 174 12.70 5.75 -10.36
CA PRO A 174 12.78 5.38 -11.77
C PRO A 174 11.42 4.92 -12.34
N ILE A 175 10.59 4.27 -11.52
CA ILE A 175 9.25 3.80 -11.90
C ILE A 175 8.31 4.99 -12.11
N LEU A 176 8.36 5.97 -11.22
CA LEU A 176 7.58 7.21 -11.34
C LEU A 176 8.00 8.04 -12.55
N ALA A 177 9.30 8.13 -12.84
CA ALA A 177 9.81 8.82 -14.04
C ALA A 177 9.34 8.15 -15.33
N GLU A 178 9.32 6.83 -15.40
CA GLU A 178 8.76 6.08 -16.53
C GLU A 178 7.24 6.29 -16.62
N ALA A 179 6.54 6.26 -15.48
CA ALA A 179 5.10 6.39 -15.41
C ALA A 179 4.60 7.76 -15.87
N GLN A 180 5.30 8.83 -15.58
CA GLN A 180 4.99 10.19 -16.06
C GLN A 180 4.85 10.23 -17.59
N THR A 181 5.70 9.49 -18.32
CA THR A 181 5.63 9.39 -19.78
C THR A 181 4.52 8.42 -20.24
N ARG A 182 4.30 7.35 -19.47
CA ARG A 182 3.29 6.32 -19.80
C ARG A 182 1.85 6.80 -19.59
N TYR A 183 1.62 7.67 -18.60
CA TYR A 183 0.30 8.22 -18.23
C TYR A 183 0.25 9.75 -18.41
N PRO A 184 0.30 10.27 -19.64
CA PRO A 184 0.39 11.70 -19.89
C PRO A 184 -0.85 12.50 -19.47
N HIS A 185 -1.97 11.81 -19.19
CA HIS A 185 -3.20 12.39 -18.65
C HIS A 185 -3.16 12.55 -17.13
N VAL A 186 -2.18 11.95 -16.44
CA VAL A 186 -1.97 12.08 -14.98
C VAL A 186 -0.80 13.01 -14.74
N ARG A 187 -0.99 14.03 -13.94
CA ARG A 187 0.10 14.92 -13.51
C ARG A 187 0.87 14.27 -12.37
N PHE A 188 2.19 14.17 -12.52
CA PHE A 188 3.08 13.66 -11.47
C PHE A 188 3.77 14.83 -10.77
N VAL A 189 3.53 14.99 -9.46
CA VAL A 189 4.15 15.97 -8.59
C VAL A 189 5.05 15.24 -7.59
N LEU A 190 6.34 15.53 -7.61
CA LEU A 190 7.32 14.91 -6.71
C LEU A 190 7.64 15.91 -5.59
N ALA A 191 6.98 15.76 -4.43
CA ALA A 191 7.11 16.66 -3.29
C ALA A 191 8.21 16.17 -2.33
N ASN A 192 9.42 16.69 -2.49
CA ASN A 192 10.54 16.34 -1.61
C ASN A 192 10.37 16.93 -0.22
N GLN A 193 10.60 16.14 0.81
CA GLN A 193 10.31 16.45 2.19
C GLN A 193 11.57 16.90 2.95
N GLY A 194 11.62 18.18 3.31
CA GLY A 194 12.59 18.74 4.26
C GLY A 194 14.02 18.91 3.73
N GLU A 195 14.27 18.77 2.44
CA GLU A 195 15.62 18.90 1.88
C GLU A 195 15.81 20.17 1.06
N THR A 196 17.06 20.52 0.81
CA THR A 196 17.41 21.68 -0.01
C THR A 196 17.29 21.40 -1.50
N ALA A 197 17.05 22.44 -2.30
CA ALA A 197 17.04 22.35 -3.76
C ALA A 197 18.33 21.76 -4.33
N GLN A 198 19.49 22.02 -3.70
CA GLN A 198 20.76 21.48 -4.14
C GLN A 198 20.83 19.96 -3.96
N ALA A 199 20.45 19.45 -2.79
CA ALA A 199 20.45 17.99 -2.50
C ALA A 199 19.54 17.23 -3.49
N VAL A 200 18.37 17.80 -3.79
CA VAL A 200 17.42 17.19 -4.74
C VAL A 200 17.98 17.22 -6.17
N ARG A 201 18.53 18.34 -6.63
CA ARG A 201 19.18 18.43 -7.96
C ARG A 201 20.31 17.44 -8.12
N ASP A 202 21.22 17.37 -7.14
CA ASP A 202 22.37 16.47 -7.19
C ASP A 202 21.93 15.01 -7.28
N TYR A 203 20.91 14.64 -6.49
CA TYR A 203 20.34 13.30 -6.57
C TYR A 203 19.72 12.99 -7.94
N LEU A 204 18.89 13.90 -8.49
CA LEU A 204 18.22 13.70 -9.78
C LEU A 204 19.25 13.58 -10.92
N ILE A 205 20.31 14.41 -10.91
CA ILE A 205 21.40 14.34 -11.89
C ILE A 205 22.16 13.01 -11.74
N GLN A 206 22.55 12.63 -10.51
CA GLN A 206 23.29 11.40 -10.27
C GLN A 206 22.50 10.14 -10.64
N ALA A 207 21.19 10.18 -10.45
CA ALA A 207 20.29 9.08 -10.75
C ALA A 207 19.80 9.09 -12.22
N GLU A 208 20.19 10.09 -13.01
CA GLU A 208 19.74 10.31 -14.40
C GLU A 208 18.20 10.35 -14.54
N LEU A 209 17.52 10.98 -13.56
CA LEU A 209 16.08 11.05 -13.49
C LEU A 209 15.59 12.45 -13.88
N HIS A 210 14.51 12.49 -14.68
CA HIS A 210 13.85 13.71 -15.05
C HIS A 210 12.37 13.68 -14.66
N PHE A 211 11.91 14.75 -14.02
CA PHE A 211 10.52 14.98 -13.67
C PHE A 211 10.07 16.37 -14.09
N ASP A 212 8.81 16.49 -14.52
CA ASP A 212 8.25 17.77 -14.96
C ASP A 212 7.99 18.71 -13.77
N LEU A 213 7.60 18.17 -12.63
CA LEU A 213 7.26 18.92 -11.42
C LEU A 213 7.98 18.38 -10.18
N PRO A 214 9.31 18.51 -10.08
CA PRO A 214 10.04 18.27 -8.85
C PRO A 214 9.88 19.49 -7.93
N LEU A 215 9.11 19.33 -6.85
CA LEU A 215 8.82 20.39 -5.89
C LEU A 215 9.49 20.09 -4.55
N LEU A 216 9.69 21.13 -3.76
CA LEU A 216 10.25 21.09 -2.41
C LEU A 216 9.15 21.44 -1.41
N ASP A 217 9.09 20.68 -0.33
CA ASP A 217 8.29 20.94 0.87
C ASP A 217 9.24 21.06 2.07
N PRO A 218 9.95 22.19 2.23
CA PRO A 218 10.99 22.35 3.26
C PRO A 218 10.45 22.20 4.69
N GLN A 219 9.17 22.52 4.88
CA GLN A 219 8.50 22.48 6.19
C GLN A 219 7.71 21.19 6.38
N MET A 220 7.73 20.27 5.42
CA MET A 220 6.96 19.03 5.41
C MET A 220 5.44 19.26 5.65
N ALA A 221 4.94 20.41 5.19
CA ALA A 221 3.55 20.83 5.41
C ALA A 221 2.55 19.83 4.83
N LEU A 222 2.85 19.29 3.65
CA LEU A 222 2.03 18.27 3.00
C LEU A 222 2.09 16.92 3.76
N GLY A 223 3.28 16.52 4.23
CA GLY A 223 3.43 15.32 5.07
C GLY A 223 2.66 15.42 6.38
N HIS A 224 2.71 16.57 7.05
CA HIS A 224 1.94 16.83 8.27
C HIS A 224 0.42 16.82 8.00
N HIS A 225 -0.03 17.44 6.89
CA HIS A 225 -1.44 17.44 6.51
C HIS A 225 -1.94 16.01 6.22
N ALA A 226 -1.15 15.21 5.54
CA ALA A 226 -1.50 13.81 5.25
C ALA A 226 -1.55 12.93 6.52
N GLY A 227 -1.22 13.49 7.70
CA GLY A 227 -1.29 12.79 8.99
C GLY A 227 -0.25 11.67 9.15
N ASN A 228 0.72 11.61 8.26
CA ASN A 228 1.71 10.54 8.23
C ASN A 228 3.11 11.09 7.91
N GLY A 229 4.02 11.01 8.87
CA GLY A 229 5.42 11.39 8.66
C GLY A 229 6.27 10.32 7.97
N GLY A 230 5.67 9.21 7.51
CA GLY A 230 6.39 8.11 6.86
C GLY A 230 6.54 8.32 5.35
N LEU A 231 7.69 7.89 4.80
CA LEU A 231 8.01 7.98 3.38
C LEU A 231 8.31 6.59 2.79
N PRO A 232 7.99 6.36 1.51
CA PRO A 232 7.24 7.22 0.62
C PRO A 232 5.74 7.20 0.90
N LEU A 233 5.05 8.29 0.54
CA LEU A 233 3.59 8.38 0.56
C LEU A 233 3.12 8.92 -0.77
N THR A 234 2.21 8.21 -1.43
CA THR A 234 1.61 8.62 -2.69
C THR A 234 0.15 8.97 -2.48
N LEU A 235 -0.25 10.15 -2.92
CA LEU A 235 -1.63 10.66 -2.88
C LEU A 235 -2.13 10.79 -4.32
N LEU A 236 -3.37 10.37 -4.58
CA LEU A 236 -4.02 10.51 -5.87
C LEU A 236 -5.25 11.41 -5.73
N PHE A 237 -5.35 12.41 -6.56
CA PHE A 237 -6.45 13.38 -6.59
C PHE A 237 -7.20 13.29 -7.91
N ASP A 238 -8.52 13.55 -7.86
CA ASP A 238 -9.38 13.69 -9.03
C ASP A 238 -9.23 15.06 -9.70
N GLU A 239 -10.09 15.32 -10.71
CA GLU A 239 -10.13 16.58 -11.46
C GLU A 239 -10.61 17.78 -10.61
N ASP A 240 -11.33 17.52 -9.54
CA ASP A 240 -11.87 18.53 -8.63
C ASP A 240 -10.95 18.81 -7.42
N GLY A 241 -9.83 18.08 -7.30
CA GLY A 241 -8.87 18.18 -6.21
C GLY A 241 -9.29 17.42 -4.94
N ASN A 242 -10.20 16.46 -5.05
CA ASN A 242 -10.53 15.55 -3.96
C ASN A 242 -9.55 14.38 -3.96
N GLU A 243 -9.13 13.96 -2.76
CA GLU A 243 -8.28 12.79 -2.63
C GLU A 243 -9.08 11.51 -2.93
N LEU A 244 -8.72 10.82 -4.02
CA LEU A 244 -9.31 9.53 -4.40
C LEU A 244 -8.72 8.37 -3.61
N ALA A 245 -7.40 8.40 -3.40
CA ALA A 245 -6.67 7.31 -2.76
C ALA A 245 -5.31 7.76 -2.26
N ARG A 246 -4.79 7.00 -1.29
CA ARG A 246 -3.41 7.12 -0.82
C ARG A 246 -2.74 5.76 -0.71
N HIS A 247 -1.43 5.73 -0.92
CA HIS A 247 -0.61 4.53 -0.77
C HIS A 247 0.63 4.85 0.07
N PHE A 248 0.80 4.12 1.16
CA PHE A 248 1.99 4.19 2.00
C PHE A 248 2.95 3.05 1.65
N GLY A 249 4.20 3.39 1.38
CA GLY A 249 5.25 2.46 0.97
C GLY A 249 5.59 2.54 -0.51
N PRO A 250 6.65 1.83 -0.93
CA PRO A 250 7.12 1.89 -2.32
C PRO A 250 6.15 1.24 -3.29
N LEU A 251 5.99 1.86 -4.46
CA LEU A 251 5.22 1.33 -5.58
C LEU A 251 6.13 0.62 -6.58
N SER A 252 5.75 -0.59 -7.01
CA SER A 252 6.28 -1.23 -8.21
C SER A 252 5.54 -0.76 -9.46
N ARG A 253 6.02 -1.12 -10.66
CA ARG A 253 5.27 -0.85 -11.90
C ARG A 253 3.87 -1.44 -11.86
N ALA A 254 3.71 -2.66 -11.36
CA ALA A 254 2.43 -3.35 -11.28
C ALA A 254 1.51 -2.71 -10.25
N SER A 255 2.00 -2.37 -9.06
CA SER A 255 1.19 -1.74 -8.02
C SER A 255 0.82 -0.30 -8.38
N LEU A 256 1.71 0.48 -9.02
CA LEU A 256 1.39 1.80 -9.53
C LEU A 256 0.33 1.75 -10.66
N HIS A 257 0.50 0.82 -11.60
CA HIS A 257 -0.50 0.62 -12.66
C HIS A 257 -1.87 0.26 -12.07
N HIS A 258 -1.90 -0.70 -11.12
CA HIS A 258 -3.13 -1.06 -10.42
C HIS A 258 -3.73 0.14 -9.66
N PHE A 259 -2.90 0.90 -8.95
CA PHE A 259 -3.32 2.07 -8.18
C PHE A 259 -3.99 3.13 -9.06
N LEU A 260 -3.38 3.47 -10.20
CA LEU A 260 -3.92 4.45 -11.14
C LEU A 260 -5.22 3.95 -11.81
N THR A 261 -5.20 2.76 -12.41
CA THR A 261 -6.35 2.23 -13.16
C THR A 261 -7.54 1.93 -12.28
N HIS A 262 -7.30 1.45 -11.04
CA HIS A 262 -8.38 1.13 -10.12
C HIS A 262 -9.13 2.37 -9.62
N HIS A 263 -8.41 3.48 -9.43
CA HIS A 263 -9.00 4.69 -8.84
C HIS A 263 -9.37 5.76 -9.87
N LEU A 264 -8.79 5.74 -11.07
CA LEU A 264 -9.15 6.69 -12.14
C LEU A 264 -10.19 6.13 -13.11
N ASP A 265 -10.11 4.82 -13.44
CA ASP A 265 -11.00 4.18 -14.41
C ASP A 265 -12.15 3.38 -13.74
N GLY A 266 -12.11 3.24 -12.41
CA GLY A 266 -13.12 2.53 -11.63
C GLY A 266 -14.42 3.34 -11.49
N PRO A 267 -15.57 2.68 -11.24
CA PRO A 267 -16.78 3.41 -10.89
C PRO A 267 -16.52 4.20 -9.59
N HIS A 268 -16.58 5.51 -9.68
CA HIS A 268 -16.57 6.39 -8.51
C HIS A 268 -17.83 6.11 -7.69
N PRO A 269 -17.74 5.99 -6.33
CA PRO A 269 -18.87 5.73 -5.46
C PRO A 269 -19.87 6.88 -5.44
#